data_3d1b87d62c39b129749fcd376dc89f92
#
_entry.id   3d1b87d62c39b129749fcd376dc89f92
#
_cell.length_a   1.000
_cell.length_b   1.000
_cell.length_c   1.000
_cell.angle_alpha   90.00
_cell.angle_beta   90.00
_cell.angle_gamma   90.00
#
_symmetry.space_group_name_H-M   'P 1'
#
loop_
_entity.id
_entity.type
_entity.pdbx_description
1 polymer ?
#
loop_
_entity_poly.entity_id
_entity_poly.type
_entity_poly.pdbx_seq_one_letter_code
_entity_poly.pdbx_strand_id
1 'polypeptide(L)'
;MEEEQISGSINSFSDRYYPNDNSSHDTNPNNNYYYYDEEEEEEESSYDHRTKRSKHAPILEEEDRISALPDSILFSILCFLPINDAIKTGVLSKRWASLWTSLPSLSFDSNSFEYLKDFTRAVDDTLLLHRAPKLAKFDIRSEYDKDLDPRLDIWVRFATNAKVDQLSLRLSSPYLYPDPIEYQLPQHLYANEFVSEFNFSFCKIKPIGLLHWVSLKRLCIQKSALREDVMRKVLMGSPRLESMELHDCYDFHRLDIVSESLRKLVIDSYLVCMLESEERKLELEIVAPKIECLEILGCFNIKCRIKDVSALVEAKLDFNMQNGYDSDEEEGACEKYQDIVRDILESVHHVKKLTVGHWCLMASSFITLFVSFVFP
;
A
#
# COMPACT_ATOMS: atom_id res chain seq x y z
N MET A 1 -37.69 41.13 22.06
CA MET A 1 -36.92 41.89 23.02
C MET A 1 -36.24 40.83 23.90
N GLU A 2 -34.96 40.55 23.77
CA GLU A 2 -33.77 41.29 23.39
C GLU A 2 -32.81 40.31 22.66
N GLU A 3 -32.26 40.80 21.56
CA GLU A 3 -31.10 40.28 20.89
C GLU A 3 -29.86 40.68 21.72
N GLU A 4 -28.96 39.75 22.04
CA GLU A 4 -27.58 40.09 22.37
C GLU A 4 -26.62 39.35 21.46
N GLN A 5 -25.99 40.17 20.62
CA GLN A 5 -24.82 39.86 19.81
C GLN A 5 -23.62 39.60 20.71
N ILE A 6 -22.93 38.48 20.48
CA ILE A 6 -21.53 38.37 20.86
C ILE A 6 -20.73 38.03 19.62
N SER A 7 -20.19 39.08 18.99
CA SER A 7 -19.05 39.01 18.10
C SER A 7 -17.78 39.05 18.93
N GLY A 8 -16.89 38.10 18.79
CA GLY A 8 -15.63 38.06 19.53
C GLY A 8 -14.61 37.12 18.90
N SER A 9 -13.85 37.66 17.99
CA SER A 9 -12.41 37.42 17.80
C SER A 9 -11.92 35.98 17.56
N ILE A 10 -11.89 35.62 16.28
CA ILE A 10 -10.95 34.61 15.76
C ILE A 10 -9.77 35.38 15.15
N ASN A 11 -8.68 35.52 15.89
CA ASN A 11 -7.36 35.81 15.33
C ASN A 11 -6.27 35.36 16.30
N SER A 12 -5.22 34.76 15.74
CA SER A 12 -3.94 34.41 16.36
C SER A 12 -3.80 32.99 16.91
N PHE A 13 -3.58 32.03 16.00
CA PHE A 13 -2.67 30.90 16.27
C PHE A 13 -2.03 30.42 14.95
N SER A 14 -1.22 31.30 14.36
CA SER A 14 -0.31 30.93 13.28
C SER A 14 0.97 31.75 13.39
N ASP A 15 1.78 31.49 14.42
CA ASP A 15 3.15 31.98 14.46
C ASP A 15 3.89 31.26 15.60
N ARG A 16 4.44 30.13 15.30
CA ARG A 16 5.63 29.55 15.99
C ARG A 16 6.04 28.25 15.30
N TYR A 17 7.06 28.37 14.46
CA TYR A 17 8.14 27.41 14.19
C TYR A 17 8.72 27.63 12.80
N TYR A 18 9.54 28.69 12.66
CA TYR A 18 10.68 28.73 11.75
C TYR A 18 11.80 29.52 12.45
N PRO A 19 12.97 28.96 12.65
CA PRO A 19 14.13 29.77 13.04
C PRO A 19 14.66 30.52 11.82
N ASN A 20 14.73 31.84 11.97
CA ASN A 20 15.48 32.74 11.09
C ASN A 20 16.97 32.46 11.22
N ASP A 21 17.63 32.17 10.11
CA ASP A 21 19.04 32.41 9.96
C ASP A 21 19.27 33.47 8.89
N ASN A 22 19.54 34.69 9.39
CA ASN A 22 20.11 35.80 8.64
C ASN A 22 21.64 35.70 8.73
N SER A 23 22.31 35.49 7.61
CA SER A 23 23.68 36.00 7.46
C SER A 23 23.96 36.41 6.01
N SER A 24 23.90 37.71 5.82
CA SER A 24 24.77 38.65 5.11
C SER A 24 25.59 38.18 3.91
N HIS A 25 25.29 38.88 2.80
CA HIS A 25 26.21 39.54 1.87
C HIS A 25 27.50 38.79 1.46
N ASP A 26 27.59 38.46 0.16
CA ASP A 26 28.67 38.98 -0.64
C ASP A 26 28.31 39.03 -2.15
N THR A 27 28.44 40.22 -2.69
CA THR A 27 28.30 40.60 -4.07
C THR A 27 29.59 40.26 -4.82
N ASN A 28 29.53 39.51 -5.90
CA ASN A 28 30.59 39.55 -6.91
C ASN A 28 30.00 39.45 -8.33
N PRO A 29 30.11 40.49 -9.15
CA PRO A 29 29.65 40.49 -10.53
C PRO A 29 30.83 40.16 -11.44
N ASN A 30 30.87 38.97 -12.03
CA ASN A 30 31.55 38.69 -13.27
C ASN A 30 31.36 37.23 -13.64
N ASN A 31 30.49 36.96 -14.56
CA ASN A 31 30.70 35.82 -15.42
C ASN A 31 30.20 36.12 -16.84
N ASN A 32 31.21 36.18 -17.69
CA ASN A 32 31.21 36.42 -19.12
C ASN A 32 30.45 35.30 -19.85
N TYR A 33 29.47 35.70 -20.64
CA TYR A 33 28.88 34.85 -21.68
C TYR A 33 29.84 34.80 -22.85
N TYR A 34 30.33 33.62 -23.19
CA TYR A 34 30.95 33.36 -24.48
C TYR A 34 29.92 32.72 -25.41
N TYR A 35 29.49 33.51 -26.40
CA TYR A 35 28.88 33.03 -27.63
C TYR A 35 29.99 32.46 -28.51
N TYR A 36 29.81 31.25 -29.00
CA TYR A 36 30.58 30.75 -30.15
C TYR A 36 29.66 30.79 -31.36
N ASP A 37 29.98 31.70 -32.27
CA ASP A 37 29.52 31.67 -33.64
C ASP A 37 30.42 30.66 -34.39
N GLU A 38 29.82 29.63 -34.95
CA GLU A 38 30.49 28.77 -35.94
C GLU A 38 30.14 29.26 -37.34
N GLU A 39 31.06 29.92 -37.97
CA GLU A 39 31.03 30.28 -39.42
C GLU A 39 31.29 29.02 -40.24
N GLU A 40 30.38 28.72 -41.17
CA GLU A 40 30.52 27.71 -42.19
C GLU A 40 31.53 28.21 -43.25
N GLU A 41 32.70 27.59 -43.41
CA GLU A 41 33.55 27.74 -44.57
C GLU A 41 33.30 26.57 -45.55
N GLU A 42 32.68 26.93 -46.68
CA GLU A 42 32.57 26.06 -47.85
C GLU A 42 33.95 25.99 -48.54
N GLU A 43 34.61 24.86 -48.53
CA GLU A 43 35.70 24.55 -49.48
C GLU A 43 35.26 23.56 -50.54
N GLU A 44 35.01 24.06 -51.75
CA GLU A 44 34.99 23.28 -52.97
C GLU A 44 36.40 22.70 -53.28
N SER A 45 36.50 21.38 -53.26
CA SER A 45 37.67 20.72 -53.89
C SER A 45 37.23 19.56 -54.79
N SER A 46 37.23 19.83 -56.04
CA SER A 46 37.10 18.89 -57.14
C SER A 46 38.34 17.97 -57.22
N TYR A 47 38.13 16.67 -56.98
CA TYR A 47 39.01 15.64 -57.49
C TYR A 47 38.26 14.40 -58.00
N ASP A 48 38.26 14.25 -59.31
CA ASP A 48 37.84 13.07 -60.03
C ASP A 48 38.84 11.89 -59.76
N HIS A 49 38.30 10.84 -59.10
CA HIS A 49 38.96 9.54 -59.17
C HIS A 49 37.92 8.40 -59.26
N ARG A 50 37.78 7.99 -60.47
CA ARG A 50 37.25 6.73 -60.96
C ARG A 50 37.86 5.56 -60.18
N THR A 51 37.20 5.06 -59.15
CA THR A 51 37.54 3.81 -58.47
C THR A 51 36.37 2.83 -58.48
N LYS A 52 36.61 1.79 -59.17
CA LYS A 52 36.07 0.43 -59.24
C LYS A 52 34.95 0.12 -58.26
N ARG A 53 33.77 -0.22 -58.81
CA ARG A 53 32.67 -0.96 -58.13
C ARG A 53 33.27 -2.14 -57.37
N SER A 54 33.39 -1.95 -56.03
CA SER A 54 33.46 -3.04 -55.07
C SER A 54 32.09 -3.69 -55.06
N LYS A 55 32.03 -4.96 -55.36
CA LYS A 55 30.84 -5.79 -55.17
C LYS A 55 30.47 -5.71 -53.69
N HIS A 56 29.34 -5.07 -53.38
CA HIS A 56 28.74 -5.20 -52.07
C HIS A 56 28.58 -6.69 -51.79
N ALA A 57 29.26 -7.18 -50.75
CA ALA A 57 28.86 -8.40 -50.09
C ALA A 57 27.39 -8.24 -49.71
N PRO A 58 26.56 -9.28 -49.84
CA PRO A 58 25.18 -9.20 -49.37
C PRO A 58 25.24 -8.84 -47.89
N ILE A 59 24.70 -7.67 -47.56
CA ILE A 59 24.32 -7.37 -46.16
C ILE A 59 23.36 -8.52 -45.83
N LEU A 60 23.81 -9.47 -45.01
CA LEU A 60 22.94 -10.42 -44.36
C LEU A 60 21.96 -9.53 -43.62
N GLU A 61 20.76 -9.36 -44.16
CA GLU A 61 19.62 -8.83 -43.40
C GLU A 61 19.56 -9.71 -42.15
N GLU A 62 19.97 -9.18 -41.01
CA GLU A 62 19.76 -9.85 -39.74
C GLU A 62 18.26 -10.02 -39.62
N GLU A 63 17.78 -11.26 -39.83
CA GLU A 63 16.39 -11.59 -39.72
C GLU A 63 15.92 -11.12 -38.33
N ASP A 64 14.93 -10.25 -38.30
CA ASP A 64 14.31 -9.84 -37.07
C ASP A 64 13.63 -11.04 -36.38
N ARG A 65 14.43 -11.76 -35.64
CA ARG A 65 14.06 -13.01 -34.99
C ARG A 65 12.95 -12.80 -33.98
N ILE A 66 12.82 -11.60 -33.39
CA ILE A 66 11.73 -11.27 -32.42
C ILE A 66 10.42 -11.12 -33.17
N SER A 67 10.39 -10.43 -34.27
CA SER A 67 9.18 -10.32 -35.09
C SER A 67 8.73 -11.65 -35.73
N ALA A 68 9.62 -12.63 -35.82
CA ALA A 68 9.28 -13.98 -36.28
C ALA A 68 8.57 -14.84 -35.20
N LEU A 69 8.59 -14.43 -33.91
CA LEU A 69 7.97 -15.19 -32.84
C LEU A 69 6.43 -15.22 -32.95
N PRO A 70 5.78 -16.32 -32.58
CA PRO A 70 4.32 -16.39 -32.47
C PRO A 70 3.77 -15.37 -31.44
N ASP A 71 2.52 -14.90 -31.65
CA ASP A 71 1.85 -13.96 -30.74
C ASP A 71 1.79 -14.47 -29.29
N SER A 72 1.63 -15.78 -29.10
CA SER A 72 1.62 -16.39 -27.77
C SER A 72 2.93 -16.19 -26.99
N ILE A 73 4.07 -16.21 -27.70
CA ILE A 73 5.37 -15.98 -27.08
C ILE A 73 5.56 -14.49 -26.79
N LEU A 74 5.20 -13.62 -27.75
CA LEU A 74 5.26 -12.17 -27.55
C LEU A 74 4.36 -11.74 -26.38
N PHE A 75 3.15 -12.28 -26.32
CA PHE A 75 2.22 -12.04 -25.21
C PHE A 75 2.82 -12.49 -23.86
N SER A 76 3.45 -13.67 -23.83
CA SER A 76 4.12 -14.15 -22.62
C SER A 76 5.26 -13.22 -22.18
N ILE A 77 6.03 -12.68 -23.14
CA ILE A 77 7.09 -11.69 -22.85
C ILE A 77 6.46 -10.42 -22.25
N LEU A 78 5.39 -9.90 -22.85
CA LEU A 78 4.71 -8.70 -22.37
C LEU A 78 4.12 -8.87 -20.96
N CYS A 79 3.69 -10.08 -20.60
CA CYS A 79 3.19 -10.36 -19.24
C CYS A 79 4.26 -10.19 -18.14
N PHE A 80 5.54 -10.21 -18.46
CA PHE A 80 6.64 -9.96 -17.51
C PHE A 80 7.00 -8.47 -17.39
N LEU A 81 6.50 -7.63 -18.27
CA LEU A 81 6.82 -6.20 -18.29
C LEU A 81 5.80 -5.39 -17.44
N PRO A 82 6.24 -4.31 -16.79
CA PRO A 82 5.33 -3.27 -16.33
C PRO A 82 4.47 -2.76 -17.50
N ILE A 83 3.20 -2.40 -17.22
CA ILE A 83 2.26 -1.99 -18.28
C ILE A 83 2.80 -0.84 -19.14
N ASN A 84 3.45 0.14 -18.54
CA ASN A 84 4.05 1.28 -19.25
C ASN A 84 5.12 0.83 -20.26
N ASP A 85 5.93 -0.17 -19.90
CA ASP A 85 6.97 -0.69 -20.78
C ASP A 85 6.36 -1.61 -21.86
N ALA A 86 5.34 -2.40 -21.49
CA ALA A 86 4.58 -3.17 -22.48
C ALA A 86 3.93 -2.26 -23.53
N ILE A 87 3.36 -1.11 -23.16
CA ILE A 87 2.81 -0.11 -24.10
C ILE A 87 3.91 0.46 -25.00
N LYS A 88 5.08 0.81 -24.43
CA LYS A 88 6.22 1.33 -25.21
C LYS A 88 6.72 0.36 -26.28
N THR A 89 6.58 -0.95 -26.08
CA THR A 89 6.92 -1.93 -27.14
C THR A 89 6.09 -1.76 -28.40
N GLY A 90 4.97 -1.04 -28.32
CA GLY A 90 4.12 -0.71 -29.48
C GLY A 90 4.85 0.05 -30.59
N VAL A 91 5.98 0.73 -30.31
CA VAL A 91 6.81 1.38 -31.31
C VAL A 91 7.53 0.38 -32.23
N LEU A 92 7.72 -0.87 -31.78
CA LEU A 92 8.43 -1.90 -32.53
C LEU A 92 7.64 -2.34 -33.78
N SER A 93 6.35 -2.52 -33.67
CA SER A 93 5.46 -2.79 -34.80
C SER A 93 3.98 -2.67 -34.42
N LYS A 94 3.09 -2.60 -35.43
CA LYS A 94 1.63 -2.61 -35.24
C LYS A 94 1.14 -3.86 -34.48
N ARG A 95 1.84 -4.98 -34.62
CA ARG A 95 1.56 -6.23 -33.92
C ARG A 95 1.80 -6.08 -32.42
N TRP A 96 2.92 -5.53 -32.00
CA TRP A 96 3.22 -5.24 -30.60
C TRP A 96 2.23 -4.23 -29.99
N ALA A 97 1.85 -3.21 -30.76
CA ALA A 97 0.91 -2.18 -30.32
C ALA A 97 -0.48 -2.72 -29.98
N SER A 98 -0.88 -3.88 -30.49
CA SER A 98 -2.16 -4.50 -30.19
C SER A 98 -2.11 -5.53 -29.05
N LEU A 99 -0.98 -6.19 -28.84
CA LEU A 99 -0.87 -7.30 -27.89
C LEU A 99 -1.06 -6.86 -26.42
N TRP A 100 -0.51 -5.72 -26.05
CA TRP A 100 -0.63 -5.23 -24.67
C TRP A 100 -2.08 -4.94 -24.25
N THR A 101 -2.96 -4.63 -25.19
CA THR A 101 -4.38 -4.33 -24.89
C THR A 101 -5.14 -5.52 -24.30
N SER A 102 -4.57 -6.71 -24.39
CA SER A 102 -5.18 -7.95 -23.91
C SER A 102 -4.47 -8.53 -22.68
N LEU A 103 -3.52 -7.81 -22.09
CA LEU A 103 -2.78 -8.29 -20.93
C LEU A 103 -3.71 -8.52 -19.72
N PRO A 104 -3.58 -9.63 -19.02
CA PRO A 104 -4.46 -9.96 -17.90
C PRO A 104 -4.12 -9.21 -16.62
N SER A 105 -2.99 -8.49 -16.58
CA SER A 105 -2.50 -7.77 -15.40
C SER A 105 -2.22 -6.31 -15.74
N LEU A 106 -2.85 -5.42 -15.00
CA LEU A 106 -2.63 -3.97 -15.09
C LEU A 106 -2.13 -3.47 -13.73
N SER A 107 -0.95 -2.87 -13.72
CA SER A 107 -0.35 -2.28 -12.53
C SER A 107 0.17 -0.88 -12.85
N PHE A 108 -0.31 0.11 -12.11
CA PHE A 108 0.01 1.51 -12.30
C PHE A 108 0.62 2.08 -11.03
N ASP A 109 1.71 2.82 -11.16
CA ASP A 109 2.40 3.48 -10.05
C ASP A 109 2.61 4.96 -10.40
N SER A 110 2.02 5.87 -9.62
CA SER A 110 2.15 7.31 -9.83
C SER A 110 3.60 7.80 -9.67
N ASN A 111 4.44 7.09 -8.92
CA ASN A 111 5.86 7.44 -8.79
C ASN A 111 6.65 7.32 -10.10
N SER A 112 6.07 6.67 -11.11
CA SER A 112 6.66 6.60 -12.46
C SER A 112 6.39 7.84 -13.30
N PHE A 113 5.69 8.84 -12.77
CA PHE A 113 5.29 10.07 -13.46
C PHE A 113 5.73 11.28 -12.64
N GLU A 114 6.06 12.37 -13.33
CA GLU A 114 6.43 13.63 -12.68
C GLU A 114 5.22 14.36 -12.09
N TYR A 115 4.05 14.23 -12.77
CA TYR A 115 2.81 14.89 -12.33
C TYR A 115 1.67 13.89 -12.24
N LEU A 116 0.83 14.04 -11.20
CA LEU A 116 -0.35 13.20 -10.97
C LEU A 116 -1.35 13.25 -12.16
N LYS A 117 -1.45 14.41 -12.84
CA LYS A 117 -2.31 14.55 -14.04
C LYS A 117 -1.88 13.66 -15.19
N ASP A 118 -0.57 13.45 -15.38
CA ASP A 118 -0.05 12.62 -16.47
C ASP A 118 -0.24 11.13 -16.13
N PHE A 119 -0.07 10.76 -14.86
CA PHE A 119 -0.44 9.45 -14.34
C PHE A 119 -1.91 9.15 -14.58
N THR A 120 -2.82 10.03 -14.15
CA THR A 120 -4.26 9.81 -14.31
C THR A 120 -4.67 9.67 -15.77
N ARG A 121 -4.09 10.48 -16.65
CA ARG A 121 -4.32 10.39 -18.10
C ARG A 121 -3.83 9.05 -18.66
N ALA A 122 -2.62 8.62 -18.27
CA ALA A 122 -2.08 7.36 -18.75
C ALA A 122 -2.93 6.17 -18.31
N VAL A 123 -3.47 6.19 -17.08
CA VAL A 123 -4.42 5.16 -16.62
C VAL A 123 -5.68 5.19 -17.47
N ASP A 124 -6.33 6.37 -17.61
CA ASP A 124 -7.56 6.52 -18.38
C ASP A 124 -7.42 6.03 -19.83
N ASP A 125 -6.34 6.46 -20.51
CA ASP A 125 -6.05 6.06 -21.91
C ASP A 125 -5.80 4.54 -22.02
N THR A 126 -5.11 3.96 -21.04
CA THR A 126 -4.86 2.50 -21.00
C THR A 126 -6.15 1.73 -20.82
N LEU A 127 -7.00 2.12 -19.88
CA LEU A 127 -8.28 1.44 -19.62
C LEU A 127 -9.25 1.56 -20.81
N LEU A 128 -9.24 2.68 -21.50
CA LEU A 128 -10.05 2.89 -22.71
C LEU A 128 -9.68 1.92 -23.84
N LEU A 129 -8.39 1.62 -24.00
CA LEU A 129 -7.87 0.75 -25.05
C LEU A 129 -7.82 -0.73 -24.66
N HIS A 130 -7.94 -1.04 -23.37
CA HIS A 130 -7.83 -2.40 -22.88
C HIS A 130 -9.02 -3.27 -23.29
N ARG A 131 -8.75 -4.52 -23.66
CA ARG A 131 -9.73 -5.43 -24.27
C ARG A 131 -9.81 -6.82 -23.64
N ALA A 132 -8.98 -7.12 -22.62
CA ALA A 132 -9.04 -8.42 -21.98
C ALA A 132 -10.44 -8.63 -21.35
N PRO A 133 -11.09 -9.77 -21.58
CA PRO A 133 -12.43 -10.05 -21.05
C PRO A 133 -12.42 -10.31 -19.55
N LYS A 134 -11.26 -10.65 -19.01
CA LYS A 134 -11.04 -10.91 -17.58
C LYS A 134 -9.67 -10.42 -17.18
N LEU A 135 -9.60 -9.78 -16.00
CA LEU A 135 -8.34 -9.39 -15.37
C LEU A 135 -7.94 -10.40 -14.29
N ALA A 136 -6.68 -10.84 -14.32
CA ALA A 136 -6.09 -11.55 -13.21
C ALA A 136 -5.72 -10.57 -12.09
N LYS A 137 -5.15 -9.41 -12.44
CA LYS A 137 -4.69 -8.41 -11.47
C LYS A 137 -4.98 -6.99 -11.94
N PHE A 138 -5.45 -6.15 -10.99
CA PHE A 138 -5.54 -4.70 -11.14
C PHE A 138 -4.94 -4.04 -9.91
N ASP A 139 -3.92 -3.23 -10.10
CA ASP A 139 -3.12 -2.64 -9.03
C ASP A 139 -2.88 -1.15 -9.31
N ILE A 140 -3.34 -0.30 -8.42
CA ILE A 140 -3.11 1.14 -8.42
C ILE A 140 -2.28 1.50 -7.18
N ARG A 141 -1.15 2.16 -7.42
CA ARG A 141 -0.38 2.83 -6.37
C ARG A 141 -0.34 4.31 -6.69
N SER A 142 -0.82 5.14 -5.77
CA SER A 142 -0.85 6.58 -5.96
C SER A 142 -0.83 7.33 -4.65
N GLU A 143 -0.20 8.50 -4.67
CA GLU A 143 -0.54 9.55 -3.73
C GLU A 143 -2.01 9.91 -3.90
N TYR A 144 -2.72 10.08 -2.77
CA TYR A 144 -4.16 10.30 -2.78
C TYR A 144 -4.49 11.73 -2.42
N ASP A 145 -5.28 12.34 -3.28
CA ASP A 145 -6.00 13.58 -3.06
C ASP A 145 -7.50 13.31 -3.35
N LYS A 146 -8.37 14.05 -2.70
CA LYS A 146 -9.82 13.92 -2.87
C LYS A 146 -10.31 14.16 -4.30
N ASP A 147 -9.59 14.95 -5.06
CA ASP A 147 -9.87 15.20 -6.48
C ASP A 147 -9.70 13.94 -7.35
N LEU A 148 -9.05 12.90 -6.80
CA LEU A 148 -8.87 11.60 -7.46
C LEU A 148 -10.10 10.69 -7.34
N ASP A 149 -11.03 10.94 -6.40
CA ASP A 149 -12.21 10.11 -6.14
C ASP A 149 -12.98 9.71 -7.41
N PRO A 150 -13.37 10.64 -8.30
CA PRO A 150 -14.16 10.28 -9.48
C PRO A 150 -13.42 9.32 -10.42
N ARG A 151 -12.08 9.43 -10.50
CA ARG A 151 -11.26 8.55 -11.33
C ARG A 151 -11.10 7.18 -10.69
N LEU A 152 -10.81 7.13 -9.39
CA LEU A 152 -10.77 5.88 -8.63
C LEU A 152 -12.08 5.10 -8.75
N ASP A 153 -13.23 5.78 -8.68
CA ASP A 153 -14.53 5.15 -8.87
C ASP A 153 -14.69 4.51 -10.26
N ILE A 154 -14.21 5.19 -11.31
CA ILE A 154 -14.22 4.68 -12.68
C ILE A 154 -13.26 3.50 -12.81
N TRP A 155 -12.06 3.60 -12.29
CA TRP A 155 -11.03 2.55 -12.39
C TRP A 155 -11.44 1.29 -11.62
N VAL A 156 -11.98 1.44 -10.40
CA VAL A 156 -12.51 0.32 -9.61
C VAL A 156 -13.70 -0.33 -10.35
N ARG A 157 -14.58 0.48 -10.95
CA ARG A 157 -15.70 -0.03 -11.73
C ARG A 157 -15.21 -0.80 -12.96
N PHE A 158 -14.19 -0.31 -13.65
CA PHE A 158 -13.57 -1.03 -14.76
C PHE A 158 -13.05 -2.40 -14.30
N ALA A 159 -12.25 -2.44 -13.22
CA ALA A 159 -11.68 -3.67 -12.69
C ALA A 159 -12.75 -4.68 -12.27
N THR A 160 -13.81 -4.23 -11.58
CA THR A 160 -14.92 -5.10 -11.16
C THR A 160 -15.73 -5.64 -12.33
N ASN A 161 -15.97 -4.82 -13.38
CA ASN A 161 -16.64 -5.24 -14.60
C ASN A 161 -15.80 -6.27 -15.40
N ALA A 162 -14.47 -6.11 -15.37
CA ALA A 162 -13.53 -7.08 -15.94
C ALA A 162 -13.32 -8.33 -15.06
N LYS A 163 -14.14 -8.54 -14.03
CA LYS A 163 -14.11 -9.71 -13.13
C LYS A 163 -12.72 -9.97 -12.57
N VAL A 164 -12.08 -8.91 -12.07
CA VAL A 164 -10.72 -8.99 -11.53
C VAL A 164 -10.64 -10.00 -10.38
N ASP A 165 -9.57 -10.79 -10.38
CA ASP A 165 -9.29 -11.75 -9.31
C ASP A 165 -8.51 -11.09 -8.15
N GLN A 166 -7.46 -10.32 -8.45
CA GLN A 166 -6.65 -9.61 -7.46
C GLN A 166 -6.80 -8.10 -7.65
N LEU A 167 -7.40 -7.44 -6.68
CA LEU A 167 -7.58 -5.99 -6.65
C LEU A 167 -6.66 -5.36 -5.60
N SER A 168 -5.91 -4.33 -5.99
CA SER A 168 -5.03 -3.60 -5.09
C SER A 168 -5.17 -2.10 -5.29
N LEU A 169 -5.48 -1.38 -4.20
CA LEU A 169 -5.62 0.08 -4.15
C LEU A 169 -4.66 0.60 -3.07
N ARG A 170 -3.39 0.77 -3.44
CA ARG A 170 -2.33 1.23 -2.53
C ARG A 170 -2.23 2.75 -2.57
N LEU A 171 -3.14 3.39 -1.89
CA LEU A 171 -3.15 4.82 -1.74
C LEU A 171 -2.23 5.27 -0.61
N SER A 172 -1.69 6.46 -0.70
CA SER A 172 -0.90 7.10 0.35
C SER A 172 -1.31 8.56 0.48
N SER A 173 -1.30 9.09 1.69
CA SER A 173 -1.58 10.50 1.93
C SER A 173 -0.39 11.14 2.63
N PRO A 174 0.02 12.36 2.22
CA PRO A 174 1.02 13.13 2.95
C PRO A 174 0.49 13.61 4.31
N TYR A 175 -0.83 13.64 4.49
CA TYR A 175 -1.51 14.10 5.70
C TYR A 175 -1.92 12.90 6.55
N LEU A 176 -1.14 12.60 7.60
CA LEU A 176 -1.39 11.46 8.49
C LEU A 176 -2.25 11.82 9.71
N TYR A 177 -2.26 13.08 10.15
CA TYR A 177 -2.93 13.53 11.37
C TYR A 177 -3.33 15.02 11.28
N PRO A 178 -4.41 15.50 11.95
CA PRO A 178 -5.27 14.73 12.83
C PRO A 178 -6.33 13.88 12.12
N ASP A 179 -6.74 14.24 10.89
CA ASP A 179 -7.77 13.54 10.12
C ASP A 179 -7.21 13.08 8.78
N PRO A 180 -6.81 11.82 8.65
CA PRO A 180 -6.33 11.30 7.36
C PRO A 180 -7.47 11.37 6.33
N ILE A 181 -7.15 11.88 5.16
CA ILE A 181 -8.07 11.86 4.03
C ILE A 181 -8.06 10.45 3.45
N GLU A 182 -9.19 9.76 3.51
CA GLU A 182 -9.36 8.40 3.03
C GLU A 182 -10.34 8.35 1.85
N TYR A 183 -9.99 7.56 0.84
CA TYR A 183 -10.90 7.24 -0.26
C TYR A 183 -12.04 6.35 0.22
N GLN A 184 -13.30 6.76 -0.01
CA GLN A 184 -14.43 5.92 0.33
C GLN A 184 -14.66 4.86 -0.74
N LEU A 185 -14.49 3.58 -0.39
CA LEU A 185 -14.74 2.47 -1.31
C LEU A 185 -16.17 2.53 -1.89
N PRO A 186 -16.33 2.39 -3.22
CA PRO A 186 -17.63 2.55 -3.88
C PRO A 186 -18.57 1.38 -3.58
N GLN A 187 -19.87 1.67 -3.50
CA GLN A 187 -20.89 0.70 -3.06
C GLN A 187 -20.95 -0.58 -3.91
N HIS A 188 -20.72 -0.47 -5.22
CA HIS A 188 -20.74 -1.63 -6.10
C HIS A 188 -19.63 -2.66 -5.80
N LEU A 189 -18.52 -2.24 -5.16
CA LEU A 189 -17.45 -3.14 -4.76
C LEU A 189 -17.88 -4.10 -3.64
N TYR A 190 -18.80 -3.67 -2.77
CA TYR A 190 -19.27 -4.51 -1.67
C TYR A 190 -20.14 -5.69 -2.10
N ALA A 191 -20.61 -5.70 -3.34
CA ALA A 191 -21.36 -6.80 -3.95
C ALA A 191 -20.54 -7.59 -4.99
N ASN A 192 -19.20 -7.52 -4.92
CA ASN A 192 -18.32 -8.18 -5.87
C ASN A 192 -18.12 -9.66 -5.54
N GLU A 193 -18.37 -10.54 -6.52
CA GLU A 193 -18.27 -11.99 -6.35
C GLU A 193 -16.97 -12.59 -6.93
N PHE A 194 -16.12 -11.80 -7.57
CA PHE A 194 -14.97 -12.31 -8.32
C PHE A 194 -13.63 -12.11 -7.62
N VAL A 195 -13.51 -11.05 -6.83
CA VAL A 195 -12.25 -10.71 -6.14
C VAL A 195 -11.93 -11.77 -5.11
N SER A 196 -10.79 -12.45 -5.29
CA SER A 196 -10.25 -13.43 -4.35
C SER A 196 -9.19 -12.84 -3.41
N GLU A 197 -8.50 -11.80 -3.86
CA GLU A 197 -7.51 -11.08 -3.08
C GLU A 197 -7.79 -9.57 -3.16
N PHE A 198 -7.93 -8.94 -2.02
CA PHE A 198 -8.13 -7.50 -1.94
C PHE A 198 -7.14 -6.86 -0.97
N ASN A 199 -6.35 -5.93 -1.49
CA ASN A 199 -5.39 -5.14 -0.73
C ASN A 199 -5.70 -3.66 -0.91
N PHE A 200 -5.83 -2.90 0.18
CA PHE A 200 -6.02 -1.47 0.09
C PHE A 200 -5.40 -0.71 1.26
N SER A 201 -5.04 0.54 1.00
CA SER A 201 -4.55 1.49 2.01
C SER A 201 -5.24 2.85 1.87
N PHE A 202 -5.41 3.56 3.00
CA PHE A 202 -6.11 4.85 3.08
C PHE A 202 -7.51 4.82 2.46
N CYS A 203 -8.23 3.72 2.70
CA CYS A 203 -9.59 3.54 2.20
C CYS A 203 -10.58 3.34 3.35
N LYS A 204 -11.71 4.02 3.26
CA LYS A 204 -12.81 3.91 4.21
C LYS A 204 -13.83 2.87 3.75
N ILE A 205 -14.08 1.88 4.60
CA ILE A 205 -15.12 0.86 4.38
C ILE A 205 -16.44 1.37 4.95
N LYS A 206 -17.42 1.65 4.11
CA LYS A 206 -18.74 2.13 4.52
C LYS A 206 -19.85 1.49 3.68
N PRO A 207 -20.14 0.18 3.87
CA PRO A 207 -21.19 -0.50 3.10
C PRO A 207 -22.58 -0.05 3.57
N ILE A 208 -23.45 0.27 2.59
CA ILE A 208 -24.87 0.48 2.79
C ILE A 208 -25.54 -0.90 2.68
N GLY A 209 -25.77 -1.57 3.80
CA GLY A 209 -26.36 -2.92 3.82
C GLY A 209 -25.35 -4.05 4.01
N LEU A 210 -25.65 -5.21 3.40
CA LEU A 210 -24.82 -6.40 3.53
C LEU A 210 -23.62 -6.33 2.59
N LEU A 211 -22.50 -6.81 3.06
CA LEU A 211 -21.31 -7.01 2.26
C LEU A 211 -21.33 -8.44 1.69
N HIS A 212 -20.91 -8.62 0.44
CA HIS A 212 -21.02 -9.89 -0.29
C HIS A 212 -19.74 -10.19 -1.09
N TRP A 213 -18.65 -10.52 -0.40
CA TRP A 213 -17.36 -10.89 -0.97
C TRP A 213 -17.14 -12.41 -0.94
N VAL A 214 -18.01 -13.13 -1.65
CA VAL A 214 -18.11 -14.59 -1.55
C VAL A 214 -16.89 -15.37 -2.03
N SER A 215 -16.05 -14.77 -2.88
CA SER A 215 -14.82 -15.39 -3.37
C SER A 215 -13.58 -14.94 -2.63
N LEU A 216 -13.69 -13.95 -1.73
CA LEU A 216 -12.55 -13.36 -1.05
C LEU A 216 -11.86 -14.36 -0.12
N LYS A 217 -10.56 -14.58 -0.35
CA LYS A 217 -9.68 -15.47 0.41
C LYS A 217 -8.64 -14.70 1.22
N ARG A 218 -8.11 -13.62 0.64
CA ARG A 218 -7.10 -12.79 1.29
C ARG A 218 -7.53 -11.34 1.32
N LEU A 219 -7.52 -10.75 2.49
CA LEU A 219 -7.82 -9.33 2.72
C LEU A 219 -6.66 -8.68 3.46
N CYS A 220 -6.08 -7.65 2.87
CA CYS A 220 -5.07 -6.82 3.49
C CYS A 220 -5.57 -5.38 3.56
N ILE A 221 -5.66 -4.84 4.76
CA ILE A 221 -6.10 -3.48 5.05
C ILE A 221 -4.95 -2.73 5.68
N GLN A 222 -4.63 -1.55 5.15
CA GLN A 222 -3.52 -0.75 5.64
C GLN A 222 -3.95 0.69 5.89
N LYS A 223 -3.49 1.29 6.97
CA LYS A 223 -3.65 2.71 7.30
C LYS A 223 -5.09 3.20 7.10
N SER A 224 -6.04 2.47 7.62
CA SER A 224 -7.47 2.70 7.40
C SER A 224 -8.24 2.58 8.71
N ALA A 225 -9.26 3.43 8.86
CA ALA A 225 -10.19 3.34 9.97
C ALA A 225 -11.06 2.08 9.87
N LEU A 226 -11.10 1.28 10.92
CA LEU A 226 -11.76 -0.02 10.90
C LEU A 226 -12.64 -0.22 12.14
N ARG A 227 -13.87 0.25 12.06
CA ARG A 227 -14.83 0.11 13.17
C ARG A 227 -15.27 -1.33 13.36
N GLU A 228 -15.59 -1.69 14.57
CA GLU A 228 -16.00 -3.06 14.96
C GLU A 228 -17.24 -3.56 14.20
N ASP A 229 -18.21 -2.67 13.94
CA ASP A 229 -19.41 -3.01 13.16
C ASP A 229 -19.09 -3.30 11.69
N VAL A 230 -18.10 -2.61 11.14
CA VAL A 230 -17.58 -2.83 9.78
C VAL A 230 -16.83 -4.15 9.72
N MET A 231 -15.94 -4.42 10.68
CA MET A 231 -15.23 -5.70 10.78
C MET A 231 -16.21 -6.88 10.80
N ARG A 232 -17.26 -6.80 11.61
CA ARG A 232 -18.29 -7.85 11.65
C ARG A 232 -18.96 -8.06 10.30
N LYS A 233 -19.31 -6.97 9.58
CA LYS A 233 -19.88 -7.07 8.22
C LYS A 233 -18.90 -7.72 7.24
N VAL A 234 -17.61 -7.39 7.32
CA VAL A 234 -16.57 -7.99 6.47
C VAL A 234 -16.48 -9.50 6.71
N LEU A 235 -16.39 -9.94 7.96
CA LEU A 235 -16.31 -11.36 8.31
C LEU A 235 -17.57 -12.14 7.87
N MET A 236 -18.74 -11.58 8.12
CA MET A 236 -20.02 -12.21 7.71
C MET A 236 -20.18 -12.27 6.20
N GLY A 237 -19.73 -11.24 5.48
CA GLY A 237 -19.86 -11.15 4.03
C GLY A 237 -18.78 -11.88 3.24
N SER A 238 -17.77 -12.44 3.91
CA SER A 238 -16.61 -13.10 3.29
C SER A 238 -16.47 -14.55 3.78
N PRO A 239 -17.37 -15.45 3.41
CA PRO A 239 -17.43 -16.82 3.95
C PRO A 239 -16.24 -17.72 3.57
N ARG A 240 -15.39 -17.28 2.64
CA ARG A 240 -14.18 -17.99 2.20
C ARG A 240 -12.89 -17.30 2.62
N LEU A 241 -12.96 -16.30 3.50
CA LEU A 241 -11.79 -15.54 3.92
C LEU A 241 -10.88 -16.42 4.78
N GLU A 242 -9.67 -16.69 4.28
CA GLU A 242 -8.65 -17.55 4.89
C GLU A 242 -7.59 -16.76 5.63
N SER A 243 -7.23 -15.58 5.11
CA SER A 243 -6.20 -14.70 5.68
C SER A 243 -6.65 -13.26 5.74
N MET A 244 -6.43 -12.62 6.91
CA MET A 244 -6.66 -11.20 7.12
C MET A 244 -5.39 -10.56 7.69
N GLU A 245 -4.99 -9.45 7.09
CA GLU A 245 -3.82 -8.66 7.50
C GLU A 245 -4.24 -7.21 7.73
N LEU A 246 -3.92 -6.68 8.91
CA LEU A 246 -4.24 -5.33 9.34
C LEU A 246 -2.93 -4.61 9.67
N HIS A 247 -2.55 -3.61 8.86
CA HIS A 247 -1.32 -2.85 9.03
C HIS A 247 -1.64 -1.38 9.33
N ASP A 248 -1.16 -0.86 10.45
CA ASP A 248 -1.43 0.52 10.90
C ASP A 248 -2.93 0.89 10.90
N CYS A 249 -3.82 -0.08 11.10
CA CYS A 249 -5.26 0.16 11.17
C CYS A 249 -5.65 0.72 12.54
N TYR A 250 -6.72 1.51 12.59
CA TYR A 250 -7.16 2.22 13.80
C TYR A 250 -8.69 2.25 13.94
N ASP A 251 -9.21 2.88 15.00
CA ASP A 251 -10.64 3.06 15.29
C ASP A 251 -11.38 1.76 15.69
N PHE A 252 -10.66 0.81 16.34
CA PHE A 252 -11.26 -0.37 16.95
C PHE A 252 -10.55 -0.72 18.27
N HIS A 253 -11.30 -1.27 19.22
CA HIS A 253 -10.75 -1.70 20.52
C HIS A 253 -10.98 -3.19 20.76
N ARG A 254 -11.84 -3.80 19.95
CA ARG A 254 -12.13 -5.22 20.04
C ARG A 254 -12.20 -5.85 18.64
N LEU A 255 -11.41 -6.88 18.44
CA LEU A 255 -11.48 -7.76 17.28
C LEU A 255 -12.14 -9.08 17.68
N ASP A 256 -13.42 -9.19 17.38
CA ASP A 256 -14.20 -10.41 17.60
C ASP A 256 -14.28 -11.19 16.29
N ILE A 257 -13.36 -12.15 16.13
CA ILE A 257 -13.18 -12.92 14.89
C ILE A 257 -14.10 -14.14 14.89
N VAL A 258 -15.35 -13.91 14.60
CA VAL A 258 -16.35 -14.97 14.42
C VAL A 258 -16.37 -15.38 12.95
N SER A 259 -15.47 -16.27 12.54
CA SER A 259 -15.36 -16.80 11.18
C SER A 259 -15.04 -18.29 11.18
N GLU A 260 -15.74 -19.04 10.32
CA GLU A 260 -15.49 -20.49 10.15
C GLU A 260 -14.31 -20.77 9.20
N SER A 261 -13.93 -19.80 8.37
CA SER A 261 -12.95 -19.96 7.30
C SER A 261 -11.61 -19.30 7.60
N LEU A 262 -11.58 -18.25 8.44
CA LEU A 262 -10.36 -17.51 8.73
C LEU A 262 -9.39 -18.38 9.53
N ARG A 263 -8.17 -18.52 9.01
CA ARG A 263 -7.08 -19.31 9.61
C ARG A 263 -5.89 -18.46 10.02
N LYS A 264 -5.64 -17.38 9.31
CA LYS A 264 -4.50 -16.49 9.58
C LYS A 264 -4.97 -15.07 9.87
N LEU A 265 -4.49 -14.51 11.00
CA LEU A 265 -4.65 -13.10 11.36
C LEU A 265 -3.28 -12.47 11.60
N VAL A 266 -3.02 -11.34 10.94
CA VAL A 266 -1.84 -10.50 11.14
C VAL A 266 -2.30 -9.14 11.62
N ILE A 267 -1.71 -8.65 12.71
CA ILE A 267 -1.89 -7.27 13.18
C ILE A 267 -0.49 -6.67 13.27
N ASP A 268 -0.20 -5.74 12.38
CA ASP A 268 1.08 -5.05 12.31
C ASP A 268 0.89 -3.58 12.62
N SER A 269 1.39 -3.18 13.76
CA SER A 269 1.27 -1.83 14.30
C SER A 269 -0.17 -1.40 14.62
N TYR A 270 -0.37 -0.91 15.82
CA TYR A 270 -1.64 -0.33 16.24
C TYR A 270 -1.37 0.88 17.12
N LEU A 271 -1.60 2.06 16.57
CA LEU A 271 -1.35 3.33 17.24
C LEU A 271 -2.65 4.11 17.38
N VAL A 272 -3.07 4.34 18.62
CA VAL A 272 -4.21 5.21 18.92
C VAL A 272 -3.73 6.65 19.01
N CYS A 273 -4.42 7.56 18.32
CA CYS A 273 -4.15 8.98 18.45
C CYS A 273 -4.59 9.48 19.83
N MET A 274 -3.63 9.94 20.64
CA MET A 274 -3.85 10.39 22.02
C MET A 274 -4.49 11.80 22.13
N LEU A 275 -5.03 12.35 21.05
CA LEU A 275 -5.60 13.71 21.03
C LEU A 275 -6.95 13.81 21.76
N GLU A 276 -7.63 12.70 22.04
CA GLU A 276 -8.85 12.71 22.82
C GLU A 276 -8.53 12.41 24.30
N SER A 277 -8.47 13.49 25.04
CA SER A 277 -8.32 13.54 26.48
C SER A 277 -9.48 12.84 27.20
N GLU A 278 -9.36 11.58 27.48
CA GLU A 278 -9.93 10.95 28.66
C GLU A 278 -9.12 9.70 28.98
N GLU A 279 -8.73 9.54 30.25
CA GLU A 279 -7.95 8.43 30.83
C GLU A 279 -8.65 7.06 30.70
N ARG A 280 -9.22 6.77 29.55
CA ARG A 280 -9.69 5.41 29.27
C ARG A 280 -8.45 4.56 29.11
N LYS A 281 -8.34 3.54 29.96
CA LYS A 281 -7.38 2.44 29.74
C LYS A 281 -7.79 1.73 28.46
N LEU A 282 -7.35 2.27 27.33
CA LEU A 282 -7.62 1.69 26.02
C LEU A 282 -6.86 0.37 25.95
N GLU A 283 -7.57 -0.70 25.71
CA GLU A 283 -7.01 -2.03 25.49
C GLU A 283 -7.51 -2.54 24.13
N LEU A 284 -6.64 -3.17 23.37
CA LEU A 284 -7.03 -3.94 22.19
C LEU A 284 -7.32 -5.38 22.62
N GLU A 285 -8.56 -5.80 22.52
CA GLU A 285 -8.96 -7.17 22.81
C GLU A 285 -9.13 -7.99 21.52
N ILE A 286 -8.45 -9.12 21.42
CA ILE A 286 -8.52 -10.05 20.29
C ILE A 286 -9.17 -11.36 20.77
N VAL A 287 -10.29 -11.71 20.14
CA VAL A 287 -11.00 -12.97 20.37
C VAL A 287 -11.10 -13.73 19.05
N ALA A 288 -10.44 -14.87 18.93
CA ALA A 288 -10.30 -15.54 17.65
C ALA A 288 -10.20 -17.08 17.80
N PRO A 289 -11.31 -17.76 18.19
CA PRO A 289 -11.28 -19.15 18.59
C PRO A 289 -10.87 -20.16 17.50
N LYS A 290 -10.97 -19.78 16.22
CA LYS A 290 -10.74 -20.69 15.08
C LYS A 290 -9.51 -20.37 14.25
N ILE A 291 -8.76 -19.33 14.57
CA ILE A 291 -7.51 -19.05 13.87
C ILE A 291 -6.42 -20.06 14.24
N GLU A 292 -5.60 -20.40 13.26
CA GLU A 292 -4.49 -21.33 13.39
C GLU A 292 -3.12 -20.62 13.47
N CYS A 293 -3.05 -19.40 12.88
CA CYS A 293 -1.85 -18.58 12.85
C CYS A 293 -2.17 -17.15 13.27
N LEU A 294 -1.46 -16.62 14.28
CA LEU A 294 -1.55 -15.24 14.77
C LEU A 294 -0.17 -14.60 14.70
N GLU A 295 -0.10 -13.45 14.03
CA GLU A 295 1.10 -12.62 14.02
C GLU A 295 0.77 -11.24 14.61
N ILE A 296 1.50 -10.81 15.63
CA ILE A 296 1.44 -9.47 16.25
C ILE A 296 2.80 -8.85 16.03
N LEU A 297 2.85 -7.79 15.22
CA LEU A 297 4.08 -7.21 14.70
C LEU A 297 4.08 -5.69 14.91
N GLY A 298 5.27 -5.07 14.82
CA GLY A 298 5.42 -3.62 14.72
C GLY A 298 5.27 -2.86 16.04
N CYS A 299 4.57 -1.74 16.06
CA CYS A 299 4.50 -0.82 17.19
C CYS A 299 3.09 -0.72 17.77
N PHE A 300 2.99 -0.79 19.10
CA PHE A 300 1.72 -0.61 19.82
C PHE A 300 1.89 0.46 20.91
N ASN A 301 0.88 1.31 21.09
CA ASN A 301 0.84 2.29 22.18
C ASN A 301 -0.26 2.01 23.20
N ILE A 302 -0.98 0.91 23.06
CA ILE A 302 -1.98 0.45 24.00
C ILE A 302 -1.78 -1.02 24.34
N LYS A 303 -2.33 -1.43 25.50
CA LYS A 303 -2.29 -2.82 25.94
C LYS A 303 -3.04 -3.72 24.95
N CYS A 304 -2.42 -4.81 24.52
CA CYS A 304 -3.06 -5.86 23.74
C CYS A 304 -3.39 -7.06 24.63
N ARG A 305 -4.59 -7.60 24.50
CA ARG A 305 -5.07 -8.75 25.25
C ARG A 305 -5.64 -9.80 24.33
N ILE A 306 -5.07 -11.00 24.36
CA ILE A 306 -5.53 -12.13 23.54
C ILE A 306 -6.45 -13.01 24.39
N LYS A 307 -7.63 -13.29 23.89
CA LYS A 307 -8.62 -14.16 24.53
C LYS A 307 -9.14 -15.19 23.54
N ASP A 308 -9.40 -16.40 24.04
CA ASP A 308 -10.00 -17.49 23.27
C ASP A 308 -9.35 -17.68 21.88
N VAL A 309 -8.14 -18.23 21.91
CA VAL A 309 -7.39 -18.64 20.71
C VAL A 309 -7.13 -20.15 20.74
N SER A 310 -8.15 -20.91 21.10
CA SER A 310 -8.04 -22.34 21.40
C SER A 310 -7.58 -23.22 20.22
N ALA A 311 -7.80 -22.78 18.97
CA ALA A 311 -7.33 -23.48 17.77
C ALA A 311 -5.92 -23.07 17.30
N LEU A 312 -5.25 -22.15 18.01
CA LEU A 312 -3.99 -21.57 17.55
C LEU A 312 -2.87 -22.62 17.55
N VAL A 313 -2.17 -22.72 16.42
CA VAL A 313 -1.06 -23.66 16.19
C VAL A 313 0.27 -22.92 16.13
N GLU A 314 0.27 -21.72 15.52
CA GLU A 314 1.47 -20.90 15.33
C GLU A 314 1.21 -19.46 15.79
N ALA A 315 2.13 -18.91 16.60
CA ALA A 315 2.13 -17.52 17.01
C ALA A 315 3.47 -16.86 16.70
N LYS A 316 3.42 -15.64 16.15
CA LYS A 316 4.58 -14.77 15.99
C LYS A 316 4.33 -13.46 16.73
N LEU A 317 5.17 -13.15 17.71
CA LEU A 317 5.11 -11.99 18.57
C LEU A 317 6.40 -11.17 18.38
N ASP A 318 6.37 -10.24 17.44
CA ASP A 318 7.53 -9.40 17.09
C ASP A 318 7.11 -7.92 17.07
N PHE A 319 6.75 -7.42 18.25
CA PHE A 319 6.25 -6.07 18.43
C PHE A 319 7.00 -5.34 19.54
N ASN A 320 6.88 -4.04 19.58
CA ASN A 320 7.33 -3.20 20.70
C ASN A 320 6.16 -2.34 21.21
N MET A 321 6.32 -1.83 22.43
CA MET A 321 5.38 -0.87 23.02
C MET A 321 6.04 0.51 23.04
N GLN A 322 5.40 1.50 22.43
CA GLN A 322 5.84 2.89 22.44
C GLN A 322 4.86 3.74 23.24
N ASN A 323 5.34 4.45 24.23
CA ASN A 323 4.57 5.56 24.81
C ASN A 323 4.63 6.74 23.85
N GLY A 324 3.46 7.24 23.40
CA GLY A 324 3.41 8.44 22.57
C GLY A 324 4.21 9.58 23.22
N TYR A 325 5.17 10.14 22.47
CA TYR A 325 5.92 11.39 22.73
C TYR A 325 6.97 11.44 23.86
N ASP A 326 7.21 10.41 24.63
CA ASP A 326 8.35 10.44 25.56
C ASP A 326 9.61 9.95 24.86
N SER A 327 10.40 10.92 24.37
CA SER A 327 11.69 10.71 23.71
C SER A 327 12.84 10.40 24.66
N ASP A 328 12.58 10.37 25.96
CA ASP A 328 13.60 10.08 26.95
C ASP A 328 13.58 8.58 27.26
N GLU A 329 14.66 7.91 26.91
CA GLU A 329 14.99 6.53 27.25
C GLU A 329 14.98 6.35 28.78
N GLU A 330 13.80 6.16 29.36
CA GLU A 330 13.71 5.75 30.77
C GLU A 330 14.22 4.31 30.87
N GLU A 331 15.31 4.12 31.61
CA GLU A 331 15.89 2.81 31.97
C GLU A 331 14.90 1.81 32.60
N GLY A 332 13.63 2.16 32.79
CA GLY A 332 12.57 1.32 33.35
C GLY A 332 11.45 0.97 32.36
N ALA A 333 11.49 1.41 31.11
CA ALA A 333 10.40 1.21 30.16
C ALA A 333 10.09 -0.28 29.90
N CYS A 334 11.11 -1.14 29.88
CA CYS A 334 10.93 -2.58 29.71
C CYS A 334 10.15 -3.22 30.87
N GLU A 335 10.39 -2.79 32.12
CA GLU A 335 9.72 -3.37 33.29
C GLU A 335 8.22 -3.07 33.30
N LYS A 336 7.82 -1.88 32.82
CA LYS A 336 6.42 -1.45 32.75
C LYS A 336 5.57 -2.34 31.83
N TYR A 337 6.17 -2.98 30.84
CA TYR A 337 5.47 -3.81 29.86
C TYR A 337 5.60 -5.31 30.10
N GLN A 338 6.35 -5.74 31.11
CA GLN A 338 6.57 -7.15 31.43
C GLN A 338 5.26 -7.91 31.64
N ASP A 339 4.31 -7.31 32.35
CA ASP A 339 3.01 -7.95 32.61
C ASP A 339 2.20 -8.14 31.33
N ILE A 340 2.27 -7.17 30.39
CA ILE A 340 1.57 -7.26 29.11
C ILE A 340 2.14 -8.40 28.27
N VAL A 341 3.47 -8.49 28.15
CA VAL A 341 4.14 -9.55 27.39
C VAL A 341 3.88 -10.90 28.02
N ARG A 342 3.90 -10.97 29.37
CA ARG A 342 3.56 -12.20 30.12
C ARG A 342 2.15 -12.67 29.84
N ASP A 343 1.14 -11.77 29.96
CA ASP A 343 -0.27 -12.07 29.71
C ASP A 343 -0.47 -12.62 28.27
N ILE A 344 0.23 -12.03 27.29
CA ILE A 344 0.19 -12.48 25.89
C ILE A 344 0.82 -13.86 25.74
N LEU A 345 2.01 -14.09 26.31
CA LEU A 345 2.70 -15.38 26.26
C LEU A 345 1.91 -16.48 26.94
N GLU A 346 1.27 -16.18 28.08
CA GLU A 346 0.37 -17.12 28.77
C GLU A 346 -0.85 -17.49 27.91
N SER A 347 -1.39 -16.53 27.15
CA SER A 347 -2.54 -16.77 26.27
C SER A 347 -2.21 -17.70 25.11
N VAL A 348 -0.95 -17.72 24.66
CA VAL A 348 -0.49 -18.54 23.51
C VAL A 348 0.40 -19.72 23.91
N HIS A 349 0.46 -20.08 25.19
CA HIS A 349 1.37 -21.13 25.72
C HIS A 349 1.17 -22.54 25.07
N HIS A 350 -0.02 -22.80 24.54
CA HIS A 350 -0.40 -24.07 23.95
C HIS A 350 -0.02 -24.27 22.48
N VAL A 351 0.58 -23.24 21.83
CA VAL A 351 0.92 -23.30 20.41
C VAL A 351 2.06 -24.28 20.13
N LYS A 352 2.07 -24.88 18.95
CA LYS A 352 3.15 -25.79 18.53
C LYS A 352 4.40 -25.05 18.07
N LYS A 353 4.23 -23.81 17.58
CA LYS A 353 5.32 -22.98 17.11
C LYS A 353 5.14 -21.55 17.61
N LEU A 354 6.12 -21.08 18.38
CA LEU A 354 6.17 -19.72 18.89
C LEU A 354 7.43 -19.03 18.38
N THR A 355 7.26 -17.88 17.74
CA THR A 355 8.36 -16.99 17.34
C THR A 355 8.24 -15.70 18.13
N VAL A 356 9.31 -15.30 18.80
CA VAL A 356 9.34 -14.11 19.66
C VAL A 356 10.42 -13.15 19.20
N GLY A 357 10.06 -11.91 18.97
CA GLY A 357 10.97 -10.84 18.58
C GLY A 357 11.85 -10.35 19.73
N HIS A 358 12.90 -9.62 19.39
CA HIS A 358 13.92 -9.17 20.33
C HIS A 358 13.36 -8.34 21.50
N TRP A 359 12.49 -7.37 21.21
CA TRP A 359 11.92 -6.52 22.26
C TRP A 359 11.06 -7.31 23.25
N CYS A 360 10.24 -8.23 22.77
CA CYS A 360 9.43 -9.08 23.63
C CYS A 360 10.29 -9.97 24.54
N LEU A 361 11.45 -10.43 24.04
CA LEU A 361 12.41 -11.19 24.85
C LEU A 361 13.06 -10.33 25.94
N MET A 362 13.39 -9.09 25.62
CA MET A 362 13.96 -8.15 26.60
C MET A 362 12.94 -7.72 27.65
N ALA A 363 11.71 -7.46 27.25
CA ALA A 363 10.62 -7.11 28.15
C ALA A 363 10.25 -8.30 29.08
N SER A 364 10.38 -9.53 28.59
CA SER A 364 10.22 -10.72 29.42
C SER A 364 11.52 -11.04 30.15
N SER A 365 11.88 -10.31 31.23
CA SER A 365 13.11 -10.53 32.01
C SER A 365 13.26 -11.96 32.64
N PHE A 366 12.47 -12.91 32.19
CA PHE A 366 12.44 -14.31 32.64
C PHE A 366 12.72 -15.30 31.50
N ILE A 367 13.97 -15.31 31.03
CA ILE A 367 14.49 -16.46 30.26
C ILE A 367 14.20 -17.79 30.99
N THR A 368 14.10 -17.80 32.32
CA THR A 368 13.81 -18.98 33.14
C THR A 368 12.39 -19.53 32.92
N LEU A 369 11.38 -18.71 32.65
CA LEU A 369 10.03 -19.16 32.31
C LEU A 369 9.97 -19.70 30.86
N PHE A 370 10.73 -19.11 29.94
CA PHE A 370 10.74 -19.51 28.53
C PHE A 370 11.32 -20.93 28.33
N VAL A 371 12.38 -21.27 29.08
CA VAL A 371 12.97 -22.63 29.01
C VAL A 371 12.01 -23.70 29.52
N SER A 372 11.13 -23.35 30.48
CA SER A 372 10.11 -24.29 31.00
C SER A 372 8.91 -24.49 30.05
N PHE A 373 8.67 -23.56 29.10
CA PHE A 373 7.54 -23.62 28.16
C PHE A 373 7.91 -24.22 26.80
N VAL A 374 9.17 -24.13 26.38
CA VAL A 374 9.62 -24.59 25.04
C VAL A 374 10.14 -26.03 25.06
N PHE A 375 10.50 -26.54 26.21
CA PHE A 375 11.00 -27.92 26.41
C PHE A 375 10.29 -28.54 27.62
N PRO A 376 9.17 -29.28 27.38
CA PRO A 376 8.57 -30.12 28.41
C PRO A 376 9.47 -31.33 28.75
#